data_f629440f4377ed6c433da91d047d6d43
#
_entry.id   f629440f4377ed6c433da91d047d6d43
#
_cell.length_a   1.000
_cell.length_b   1.000
_cell.length_c   1.000
_cell.angle_alpha   90.00
_cell.angle_beta   90.00
_cell.angle_gamma   90.00
#
_symmetry.space_group_name_H-M   'P 1'
#
loop_
_entity.id
_entity.type
_entity.pdbx_description
1 polymer ?
#
loop_
_entity_poly.entity_id
_entity_poly.type
_entity_poly.pdbx_seq_one_letter_code
_entity_poly.pdbx_strand_id
1 'polypeptide(L)'
;MKKMLNIMLTGLVGCALCTATTSCSDKDDVTGDPQYNWAGTTQFFNPTDEQGFSTYYTPAIGRVGDPMPFYDKASGMFRVLYLQEYDNNASHRFHPYWTVQTPDGANYMSLGETLAVGSNDYQQDAALGTGCCYYNEKDGLYYIYYTGHNGNAKYREAVMRATSPDYINWSRDELWQLNGPDYGYSSNDFRDPQVFVADDGLYHMVISTYPASGGDPCFAEFRSADMKTWEHVGRFPMIWSRMLECPDIFKMGDWWYLVYSDSNQQPWSRKVKYKKAATYEMLKGSFGGDAGEVALDNRSFYAGKTASNGTDRFIWGWCPFRYGANIHEKNINHGGAWAEPAWSGAMVCHKVIQHEDGSLTLGAVPAMAAKYNVPQPVAVMASNGYSNGTLTGDGAYVLYNRLGAHNHITFKVKTAGNGDNFGVSFVRGSDSEKYYSLVVAPDGDGRVIHMEQEGVSGIGEIKDDGQALTRGSWFAQPADNVFNVDIYTDNSVLVMYINNVACYTQRIYGIQKNCWSINNYGGSIAVSDVTVWQY
;
A
#
# COMPACT_ATOMS: atom_id res chain seq x y z
N MET A 1 -22.95 -28.84 -60.32
CA MET A 1 -22.41 -28.09 -61.47
C MET A 1 -21.90 -26.72 -60.97
N LYS A 2 -20.57 -26.49 -61.18
CA LYS A 2 -19.90 -25.20 -61.41
C LYS A 2 -20.13 -24.06 -60.38
N LYS A 3 -19.15 -23.31 -59.89
CA LYS A 3 -17.69 -23.23 -60.12
C LYS A 3 -17.10 -22.39 -58.97
N MET A 4 -15.92 -22.75 -58.57
CA MET A 4 -14.99 -21.93 -57.77
C MET A 4 -14.73 -20.59 -58.48
N LEU A 5 -14.52 -19.57 -57.64
CA LEU A 5 -13.64 -18.47 -58.06
C LEU A 5 -12.84 -18.01 -56.84
N ASN A 6 -11.54 -18.28 -56.88
CA ASN A 6 -10.51 -17.69 -56.04
C ASN A 6 -10.30 -16.25 -56.48
N ILE A 7 -10.24 -15.35 -55.54
CA ILE A 7 -9.57 -14.06 -55.71
C ILE A 7 -8.53 -13.93 -54.63
N MET A 8 -7.27 -14.06 -55.03
CA MET A 8 -6.11 -13.56 -54.28
C MET A 8 -6.16 -12.01 -54.28
N LEU A 9 -6.07 -11.42 -53.10
CA LEU A 9 -5.74 -10.02 -52.98
C LEU A 9 -4.45 -9.92 -52.17
N THR A 10 -3.37 -9.66 -52.83
CA THR A 10 -2.10 -9.23 -52.30
C THR A 10 -2.27 -7.83 -51.70
N GLY A 11 -2.25 -7.76 -50.36
CA GLY A 11 -2.22 -6.50 -49.63
C GLY A 11 -0.78 -6.12 -49.30
N LEU A 12 -0.34 -5.01 -49.81
CA LEU A 12 0.93 -4.37 -49.45
C LEU A 12 0.97 -4.09 -47.94
N VAL A 13 2.03 -4.59 -47.31
CA VAL A 13 2.45 -4.14 -45.97
C VAL A 13 3.17 -2.82 -46.17
N GLY A 14 2.46 -1.73 -45.96
CA GLY A 14 3.04 -0.41 -45.81
C GLY A 14 3.62 -0.29 -44.38
N CYS A 15 4.93 -0.49 -44.23
CA CYS A 15 5.64 0.00 -43.05
C CYS A 15 5.63 1.53 -43.05
N ALA A 16 4.69 2.12 -42.36
CA ALA A 16 4.81 3.50 -41.94
C ALA A 16 5.82 3.54 -40.77
N LEU A 17 7.06 3.89 -41.06
CA LEU A 17 7.98 4.39 -40.06
C LEU A 17 7.40 5.70 -39.51
N CYS A 18 6.68 5.62 -38.43
CA CYS A 18 6.44 6.77 -37.58
C CYS A 18 7.77 7.13 -36.90
N THR A 19 8.51 8.02 -37.46
CA THR A 19 9.53 8.77 -36.74
C THR A 19 8.78 9.65 -35.74
N ALA A 20 8.58 9.12 -34.54
CA ALA A 20 8.13 9.93 -33.42
C ALA A 20 9.28 10.89 -33.07
N THR A 21 9.22 12.10 -33.56
CA THR A 21 9.97 13.22 -32.99
C THR A 21 9.31 13.54 -31.64
N THR A 22 9.78 12.91 -30.59
CA THR A 22 9.33 13.22 -29.26
C THR A 22 9.91 14.57 -28.83
N SER A 23 9.09 15.59 -28.93
CA SER A 23 9.34 16.89 -28.29
C SER A 23 9.14 16.72 -26.77
N CYS A 24 10.07 17.23 -25.98
CA CYS A 24 9.98 17.27 -24.54
C CYS A 24 8.93 18.25 -24.00
N SER A 25 8.15 18.90 -24.87
CA SER A 25 7.33 20.06 -24.55
C SER A 25 5.83 19.79 -24.51
N ASP A 26 5.37 18.54 -24.52
CA ASP A 26 3.94 18.31 -24.48
C ASP A 26 3.41 18.60 -23.07
N LYS A 27 2.99 19.85 -22.91
CA LYS A 27 2.22 20.30 -21.74
C LYS A 27 0.94 19.46 -21.54
N ASP A 28 0.52 18.78 -22.59
CA ASP A 28 -0.66 17.92 -22.62
C ASP A 28 -0.40 16.53 -22.01
N ASP A 29 0.86 16.07 -21.97
CA ASP A 29 1.20 14.74 -21.43
C ASP A 29 0.96 14.60 -19.91
N VAL A 30 0.89 15.70 -19.18
CA VAL A 30 0.64 15.67 -17.72
C VAL A 30 -0.83 15.85 -17.39
N THR A 31 -1.55 16.61 -18.22
CA THR A 31 -2.96 16.96 -18.01
C THR A 31 -3.87 16.44 -19.10
N GLY A 32 -3.32 16.03 -20.24
CA GLY A 32 -4.00 15.62 -21.45
C GLY A 32 -3.66 14.21 -21.92
N ASP A 33 -3.07 13.37 -21.08
CA ASP A 33 -2.90 11.96 -21.42
C ASP A 33 -4.29 11.35 -21.61
N PRO A 34 -4.67 10.95 -22.84
CA PRO A 34 -5.99 10.43 -23.13
C PRO A 34 -6.35 9.20 -22.28
N GLN A 35 -5.35 8.51 -21.74
CA GLN A 35 -5.60 7.39 -20.85
C GLN A 35 -6.20 7.82 -19.50
N TYR A 36 -5.93 9.03 -19.04
CA TYR A 36 -6.39 9.51 -17.74
C TYR A 36 -7.66 10.33 -17.79
N ASN A 37 -8.16 10.65 -18.98
CA ASN A 37 -9.41 11.40 -19.22
C ASN A 37 -9.74 12.44 -18.15
N TRP A 38 -8.86 13.38 -17.94
CA TRP A 38 -8.97 14.44 -16.94
C TRP A 38 -10.19 15.36 -17.10
N ALA A 39 -10.91 15.24 -18.20
CA ALA A 39 -11.99 16.14 -18.61
C ALA A 39 -13.33 15.90 -17.91
N GLY A 40 -13.35 15.35 -16.71
CA GLY A 40 -14.55 15.38 -15.87
C GLY A 40 -15.51 14.21 -16.04
N THR A 41 -15.10 13.12 -16.64
CA THR A 41 -15.86 11.88 -16.62
C THR A 41 -15.64 11.15 -15.29
N THR A 42 -16.67 10.52 -14.77
CA THR A 42 -16.62 9.64 -13.61
C THR A 42 -16.00 8.28 -13.93
N GLN A 43 -15.25 8.18 -15.03
CA GLN A 43 -14.55 6.95 -15.36
C GLN A 43 -13.38 6.77 -14.43
N PHE A 44 -13.34 5.61 -13.81
CA PHE A 44 -12.20 5.17 -13.03
C PHE A 44 -10.99 5.09 -13.94
N PHE A 45 -9.85 5.51 -13.42
CA PHE A 45 -8.58 5.19 -14.05
C PHE A 45 -8.52 3.67 -14.22
N ASN A 46 -8.40 3.22 -15.45
CA ASN A 46 -8.30 1.79 -15.71
C ASN A 46 -6.82 1.41 -15.72
N PRO A 47 -6.36 0.55 -14.81
CA PRO A 47 -4.97 0.11 -14.79
C PRO A 47 -4.50 -0.62 -16.05
N THR A 48 -5.38 -0.94 -16.98
CA THR A 48 -4.97 -1.45 -18.30
C THR A 48 -4.17 -0.45 -19.12
N ASP A 49 -4.27 0.82 -18.78
CA ASP A 49 -3.49 1.87 -19.46
C ASP A 49 -2.05 1.92 -18.92
N GLU A 50 -1.83 1.48 -17.68
CA GLU A 50 -0.53 1.18 -17.13
C GLU A 50 -0.33 -0.33 -17.16
N GLN A 51 0.37 -0.81 -18.18
CA GLN A 51 0.58 -2.25 -18.34
C GLN A 51 1.84 -2.73 -17.62
N GLY A 52 1.81 -3.98 -17.18
CA GLY A 52 2.99 -4.66 -16.67
C GLY A 52 3.37 -4.31 -15.25
N PHE A 53 2.41 -4.01 -14.37
CA PHE A 53 2.67 -4.01 -12.94
C PHE A 53 3.21 -5.37 -12.52
N SER A 54 4.42 -5.42 -12.03
CA SER A 54 5.08 -6.68 -11.70
C SER A 54 5.80 -6.65 -10.34
N THR A 55 6.12 -5.46 -9.85
CA THR A 55 6.75 -5.24 -8.54
C THR A 55 5.69 -4.91 -7.48
N TYR A 56 4.77 -4.03 -7.84
CA TYR A 56 3.61 -3.69 -7.02
C TYR A 56 2.38 -4.27 -7.68
N TYR A 57 2.01 -5.47 -7.24
CA TYR A 57 1.03 -6.30 -7.93
C TYR A 57 -0.33 -5.61 -8.10
N THR A 58 -0.82 -5.66 -9.31
CA THR A 58 -2.18 -5.26 -9.67
C THR A 58 -2.80 -6.39 -10.50
N PRO A 59 -4.02 -6.85 -10.20
CA PRO A 59 -4.68 -7.86 -11.01
C PRO A 59 -5.00 -7.33 -12.41
N ALA A 60 -5.14 -8.23 -13.38
CA ALA A 60 -5.47 -7.86 -14.76
C ALA A 60 -6.83 -7.15 -14.89
N ILE A 61 -7.73 -7.35 -13.95
CA ILE A 61 -9.04 -6.71 -13.87
C ILE A 61 -9.27 -6.28 -12.43
N GLY A 62 -9.58 -5.01 -12.22
CA GLY A 62 -9.90 -4.47 -10.90
C GLY A 62 -8.66 -4.15 -10.06
N ARG A 63 -8.78 -4.30 -8.74
CA ARG A 63 -7.80 -3.81 -7.77
C ARG A 63 -7.67 -4.73 -6.57
N VAL A 64 -6.59 -4.54 -5.82
CA VAL A 64 -6.31 -5.22 -4.55
C VAL A 64 -6.89 -4.41 -3.40
N GLY A 65 -7.80 -5.01 -2.63
CA GLY A 65 -8.17 -4.55 -1.29
C GLY A 65 -7.54 -5.43 -0.23
N ASP A 66 -7.32 -4.91 0.92
CA ASP A 66 -6.90 -5.50 2.20
C ASP A 66 -6.10 -6.81 2.08
N PRO A 67 -4.79 -6.75 1.86
CA PRO A 67 -3.94 -7.94 1.77
C PRO A 67 -3.89 -8.70 3.10
N MET A 68 -3.97 -10.02 3.02
CA MET A 68 -3.96 -10.95 4.16
C MET A 68 -2.88 -12.01 3.95
N PRO A 69 -1.61 -11.67 4.22
CA PRO A 69 -0.49 -12.55 3.96
C PRO A 69 -0.37 -13.65 5.02
N PHE A 70 0.12 -14.82 4.60
CA PHE A 70 0.69 -15.81 5.48
C PHE A 70 1.84 -16.55 4.77
N TYR A 71 2.75 -17.15 5.54
CA TYR A 71 3.80 -17.97 4.98
C TYR A 71 3.39 -19.44 5.01
N ASP A 72 3.29 -20.02 3.83
CA ASP A 72 3.00 -21.45 3.66
C ASP A 72 4.31 -22.25 3.66
N LYS A 73 4.60 -22.88 4.79
CA LYS A 73 5.81 -23.71 4.96
C LYS A 73 5.88 -24.87 3.97
N ALA A 74 4.73 -25.41 3.55
CA ALA A 74 4.69 -26.55 2.65
C ALA A 74 5.16 -26.19 1.24
N SER A 75 4.81 -25.00 0.75
CA SER A 75 5.27 -24.51 -0.56
C SER A 75 6.53 -23.66 -0.50
N GLY A 76 6.94 -23.19 0.69
CA GLY A 76 8.03 -22.23 0.85
C GLY A 76 7.71 -20.84 0.31
N MET A 77 6.43 -20.49 0.18
CA MET A 77 5.95 -19.25 -0.43
C MET A 77 5.16 -18.42 0.57
N PHE A 78 5.23 -17.12 0.44
CA PHE A 78 4.20 -16.25 0.98
C PHE A 78 2.98 -16.33 0.07
N ARG A 79 1.83 -16.59 0.67
CA ARG A 79 0.53 -16.50 0.01
C ARG A 79 -0.21 -15.30 0.56
N VAL A 80 -0.66 -14.44 -0.32
CA VAL A 80 -1.35 -13.21 0.04
C VAL A 80 -2.76 -13.26 -0.52
N LEU A 81 -3.71 -13.54 0.37
CA LEU A 81 -5.11 -13.34 0.05
C LEU A 81 -5.40 -11.84 -0.02
N TYR A 82 -6.34 -11.45 -0.85
CA TYR A 82 -6.81 -10.08 -0.93
C TYR A 82 -8.26 -10.02 -1.37
N LEU A 83 -8.91 -8.91 -1.04
CA LEU A 83 -10.25 -8.60 -1.51
C LEU A 83 -10.15 -8.10 -2.94
N GLN A 84 -10.73 -8.85 -3.90
CA GLN A 84 -10.75 -8.45 -5.30
C GLN A 84 -11.84 -7.40 -5.52
N GLU A 85 -11.45 -6.17 -5.83
CA GLU A 85 -12.36 -5.09 -6.21
C GLU A 85 -12.52 -5.04 -7.73
N TYR A 86 -13.75 -5.03 -8.22
CA TYR A 86 -14.07 -5.08 -9.65
C TYR A 86 -14.60 -3.76 -10.22
N ASP A 87 -14.38 -2.65 -9.55
CA ASP A 87 -14.77 -1.31 -10.01
C ASP A 87 -16.25 -1.17 -10.38
N ASN A 88 -17.13 -1.60 -9.49
CA ASN A 88 -18.59 -1.57 -9.68
C ASN A 88 -19.05 -2.38 -10.91
N ASN A 89 -18.30 -3.36 -11.34
CA ASN A 89 -18.78 -4.26 -12.35
C ASN A 89 -19.97 -5.05 -11.81
N ALA A 90 -21.16 -4.74 -12.29
CA ALA A 90 -22.42 -5.35 -11.84
C ALA A 90 -22.49 -6.88 -12.06
N SER A 91 -21.62 -7.44 -12.89
CA SER A 91 -21.51 -8.89 -13.10
C SER A 91 -20.72 -9.63 -12.03
N HIS A 92 -19.97 -8.91 -11.20
CA HIS A 92 -19.20 -9.46 -10.09
C HIS A 92 -19.76 -8.98 -8.75
N ARG A 93 -19.99 -9.90 -7.85
CA ARG A 93 -20.39 -9.55 -6.48
C ARG A 93 -19.19 -9.15 -5.65
N PHE A 94 -19.47 -8.44 -4.57
CA PHE A 94 -18.55 -7.75 -3.71
C PHE A 94 -17.43 -8.63 -3.15
N HIS A 95 -16.22 -8.35 -3.53
CA HIS A 95 -14.97 -8.69 -2.89
C HIS A 95 -14.76 -10.17 -2.58
N PRO A 96 -14.74 -11.08 -3.57
CA PRO A 96 -14.25 -12.43 -3.32
C PRO A 96 -12.76 -12.40 -2.93
N TYR A 97 -12.31 -13.45 -2.24
CA TYR A 97 -10.88 -13.60 -2.00
C TYR A 97 -10.17 -14.17 -3.21
N TRP A 98 -9.15 -13.47 -3.63
CA TRP A 98 -8.15 -13.95 -4.58
C TRP A 98 -6.82 -14.13 -3.86
N THR A 99 -5.96 -14.96 -4.41
CA THR A 99 -4.61 -15.18 -3.88
C THR A 99 -3.55 -14.91 -4.93
N VAL A 100 -2.49 -14.25 -4.50
CA VAL A 100 -1.19 -14.29 -5.16
C VAL A 100 -0.20 -15.02 -4.27
N GLN A 101 0.81 -15.65 -4.88
CA GLN A 101 1.94 -16.18 -4.15
C GLN A 101 3.24 -15.52 -4.61
N THR A 102 4.19 -15.44 -3.68
CA THR A 102 5.51 -14.84 -3.93
C THR A 102 6.56 -15.51 -3.05
N PRO A 103 7.76 -15.80 -3.57
CA PRO A 103 8.85 -16.28 -2.73
C PRO A 103 9.48 -15.16 -1.90
N ASP A 104 9.32 -13.89 -2.31
CA ASP A 104 10.22 -12.81 -1.93
C ASP A 104 9.57 -11.42 -1.80
N GLY A 105 8.26 -11.30 -2.02
CA GLY A 105 7.53 -10.02 -1.94
C GLY A 105 7.72 -9.07 -3.14
N ALA A 106 8.46 -9.47 -4.18
CA ALA A 106 8.69 -8.67 -5.39
C ALA A 106 8.29 -9.38 -6.69
N ASN A 107 8.16 -10.70 -6.66
CA ASN A 107 7.81 -11.52 -7.82
C ASN A 107 6.53 -12.29 -7.52
N TYR A 108 5.44 -11.97 -8.21
CA TYR A 108 4.11 -12.48 -7.92
C TYR A 108 3.59 -13.42 -8.98
N MET A 109 2.86 -14.45 -8.54
CA MET A 109 2.07 -15.34 -9.37
C MET A 109 0.64 -15.38 -8.83
N SER A 110 -0.35 -15.09 -9.67
CA SER A 110 -1.76 -15.22 -9.30
C SER A 110 -2.16 -16.68 -9.24
N LEU A 111 -2.86 -17.07 -8.18
CA LEU A 111 -3.52 -18.36 -8.04
C LEU A 111 -5.02 -18.27 -8.40
N GLY A 112 -5.54 -17.07 -8.63
CA GLY A 112 -6.94 -16.85 -8.94
C GLY A 112 -7.83 -16.73 -7.71
N GLU A 113 -9.14 -16.94 -7.93
CA GLU A 113 -10.13 -16.89 -6.86
C GLU A 113 -9.96 -18.05 -5.89
N THR A 114 -9.89 -17.72 -4.61
CA THR A 114 -9.70 -18.68 -3.51
C THR A 114 -11.00 -18.94 -2.78
N LEU A 115 -11.76 -17.88 -2.48
CA LEU A 115 -13.04 -17.98 -1.81
C LEU A 115 -14.03 -17.01 -2.47
N ALA A 116 -15.03 -17.54 -3.15
CA ALA A 116 -16.09 -16.75 -3.76
C ALA A 116 -16.94 -16.07 -2.66
N VAL A 117 -17.75 -15.09 -3.00
CA VAL A 117 -18.80 -14.57 -2.13
C VAL A 117 -19.98 -15.56 -2.05
N GLY A 118 -20.89 -15.35 -1.11
CA GLY A 118 -22.12 -16.13 -0.99
C GLY A 118 -22.93 -16.12 -2.29
N SER A 119 -23.63 -17.22 -2.56
CA SER A 119 -24.34 -17.46 -3.83
C SER A 119 -25.60 -16.58 -4.01
N ASN A 120 -26.06 -15.95 -2.94
CA ASN A 120 -27.24 -15.11 -2.95
C ASN A 120 -27.20 -14.02 -1.87
N ASP A 121 -28.11 -13.04 -1.98
CA ASP A 121 -28.18 -11.85 -1.13
C ASP A 121 -28.67 -12.11 0.31
N TYR A 122 -29.01 -13.34 0.63
CA TYR A 122 -29.49 -13.71 1.98
C TYR A 122 -28.39 -14.40 2.82
N GLN A 123 -27.30 -14.83 2.19
CA GLN A 123 -26.19 -15.43 2.92
C GLN A 123 -25.38 -14.36 3.66
N GLN A 124 -24.89 -14.71 4.84
CA GLN A 124 -24.11 -13.78 5.68
C GLN A 124 -22.90 -13.21 4.94
N ASP A 125 -22.29 -13.99 4.07
CA ASP A 125 -21.13 -13.63 3.26
C ASP A 125 -21.48 -13.22 1.82
N ALA A 126 -22.60 -12.52 1.63
CA ALA A 126 -22.93 -11.88 0.35
C ALA A 126 -21.81 -10.93 -0.13
N ALA A 127 -21.01 -10.42 0.79
CA ALA A 127 -19.72 -9.80 0.55
C ALA A 127 -18.70 -10.32 1.57
N LEU A 128 -17.42 -10.38 1.19
CA LEU A 128 -16.35 -10.69 2.12
C LEU A 128 -15.66 -9.41 2.58
N GLY A 129 -15.30 -9.35 3.85
CA GLY A 129 -14.39 -8.36 4.42
C GLY A 129 -13.07 -9.03 4.82
N THR A 130 -12.17 -8.24 5.39
CA THR A 130 -10.84 -8.69 5.78
C THR A 130 -10.86 -9.86 6.76
N GLY A 131 -9.83 -10.67 6.72
CA GLY A 131 -9.66 -11.84 7.56
C GLY A 131 -8.20 -12.26 7.70
N CYS A 132 -7.98 -13.54 7.90
CA CYS A 132 -6.64 -14.14 7.95
C CYS A 132 -6.67 -15.58 7.47
N CYS A 133 -5.51 -16.08 7.04
CA CYS A 133 -5.29 -17.50 6.80
C CYS A 133 -4.26 -18.05 7.78
N TYR A 134 -4.48 -19.26 8.23
CA TYR A 134 -3.59 -19.96 9.15
C TYR A 134 -3.54 -21.46 8.81
N TYR A 135 -2.36 -22.07 8.85
CA TYR A 135 -2.20 -23.51 8.72
C TYR A 135 -2.08 -24.14 10.12
N ASN A 136 -2.99 -25.03 10.45
CA ASN A 136 -2.98 -25.77 11.72
C ASN A 136 -2.22 -27.09 11.56
N GLU A 137 -0.99 -27.12 12.07
CA GLU A 137 -0.14 -28.33 12.02
C GLU A 137 -0.73 -29.53 12.75
N LYS A 138 -1.67 -29.32 13.72
CA LYS A 138 -2.28 -30.39 14.53
C LYS A 138 -3.26 -31.26 13.73
N ASP A 139 -3.96 -30.68 12.76
CA ASP A 139 -4.94 -31.41 11.94
C ASP A 139 -4.65 -31.36 10.45
N GLY A 140 -3.60 -30.66 10.05
CA GLY A 140 -3.15 -30.58 8.66
C GLY A 140 -4.06 -29.76 7.76
N LEU A 141 -4.85 -28.85 8.32
CA LEU A 141 -5.78 -28.02 7.57
C LEU A 141 -5.36 -26.55 7.53
N TYR A 142 -5.63 -25.92 6.41
CA TYR A 142 -5.66 -24.47 6.30
C TYR A 142 -7.01 -23.95 6.77
N TYR A 143 -7.01 -22.84 7.50
CA TYR A 143 -8.19 -22.15 7.98
C TYR A 143 -8.17 -20.71 7.45
N ILE A 144 -9.25 -20.29 6.83
CA ILE A 144 -9.55 -18.88 6.61
C ILE A 144 -10.63 -18.48 7.61
N TYR A 145 -10.34 -17.50 8.45
CA TYR A 145 -11.34 -16.76 9.21
C TYR A 145 -11.56 -15.43 8.52
N TYR A 146 -12.79 -15.10 8.23
CA TYR A 146 -13.11 -13.93 7.42
C TYR A 146 -14.37 -13.21 7.90
N THR A 147 -14.48 -11.95 7.57
CA THR A 147 -15.70 -11.18 7.79
C THR A 147 -16.70 -11.50 6.70
N GLY A 148 -17.83 -12.07 7.07
CA GLY A 148 -19.02 -12.13 6.22
C GLY A 148 -19.83 -10.85 6.40
N HIS A 149 -20.04 -10.10 5.31
CA HIS A 149 -20.75 -8.83 5.32
C HIS A 149 -22.05 -8.94 4.53
N ASN A 150 -23.16 -8.56 5.17
CA ASN A 150 -24.44 -8.47 4.51
C ASN A 150 -25.36 -7.44 5.19
N GLY A 151 -25.61 -6.32 4.51
CA GLY A 151 -26.51 -5.28 5.01
C GLY A 151 -27.97 -5.71 5.17
N ASN A 152 -28.39 -6.83 4.57
CA ASN A 152 -29.74 -7.39 4.62
C ASN A 152 -29.87 -8.55 5.62
N ALA A 153 -28.76 -9.04 6.18
CA ALA A 153 -28.77 -10.12 7.15
C ALA A 153 -29.13 -9.62 8.56
N LYS A 154 -29.39 -10.56 9.48
CA LYS A 154 -29.64 -10.26 10.90
C LYS A 154 -28.45 -9.51 11.53
N TYR A 155 -27.25 -9.88 11.15
CA TYR A 155 -26.02 -9.22 11.55
C TYR A 155 -25.37 -8.63 10.31
N ARG A 156 -24.98 -7.37 10.34
CA ARG A 156 -24.31 -6.75 9.21
C ARG A 156 -22.93 -7.37 8.98
N GLU A 157 -22.23 -7.66 10.06
CA GLU A 157 -20.92 -8.32 10.04
C GLU A 157 -20.89 -9.49 11.03
N ALA A 158 -20.27 -10.57 10.62
CA ALA A 158 -20.01 -11.73 11.45
C ALA A 158 -18.72 -12.40 11.00
N VAL A 159 -18.02 -13.08 11.90
CA VAL A 159 -16.84 -13.87 11.54
C VAL A 159 -17.27 -15.26 11.11
N MET A 160 -16.82 -15.66 9.95
CA MET A 160 -17.07 -16.95 9.31
C MET A 160 -15.77 -17.72 9.10
N ARG A 161 -15.87 -18.99 8.73
CA ARG A 161 -14.75 -19.89 8.54
C ARG A 161 -14.87 -20.70 7.26
N ALA A 162 -13.72 -20.89 6.61
CA ALA A 162 -13.53 -21.89 5.56
C ALA A 162 -12.27 -22.71 5.84
N THR A 163 -12.22 -23.94 5.37
CA THR A 163 -11.08 -24.85 5.55
C THR A 163 -10.66 -25.49 4.25
N SER A 164 -9.39 -25.86 4.15
CA SER A 164 -8.84 -26.58 3.01
C SER A 164 -7.73 -27.54 3.44
N PRO A 165 -7.66 -28.75 2.87
CA PRO A 165 -6.53 -29.66 3.11
C PRO A 165 -5.29 -29.33 2.28
N ASP A 166 -5.43 -28.54 1.21
CA ASP A 166 -4.40 -28.36 0.17
C ASP A 166 -4.23 -26.90 -0.28
N TYR A 167 -4.96 -25.95 0.35
CA TYR A 167 -5.05 -24.55 -0.04
C TYR A 167 -5.75 -24.27 -1.38
N ILE A 168 -6.15 -25.29 -2.10
CA ILE A 168 -6.82 -25.18 -3.41
C ILE A 168 -8.31 -25.40 -3.28
N ASN A 169 -8.67 -26.48 -2.59
CA ASN A 169 -10.06 -26.90 -2.43
C ASN A 169 -10.60 -26.40 -1.10
N TRP A 170 -11.36 -25.31 -1.13
CA TRP A 170 -11.93 -24.69 0.05
C TRP A 170 -13.36 -25.10 0.31
N SER A 171 -13.66 -25.40 1.56
CA SER A 171 -15.00 -25.71 2.03
C SER A 171 -15.41 -24.70 3.10
N ARG A 172 -16.54 -24.01 2.87
CA ARG A 172 -17.16 -23.18 3.90
C ARG A 172 -17.75 -24.04 5.01
N ASP A 173 -17.58 -23.60 6.23
CA ASP A 173 -18.33 -24.15 7.36
C ASP A 173 -19.59 -23.31 7.56
N GLU A 174 -20.65 -23.66 6.84
CA GLU A 174 -21.90 -22.89 6.81
C GLU A 174 -22.61 -22.83 8.18
N LEU A 175 -22.28 -23.75 9.08
CA LEU A 175 -22.88 -23.82 10.42
C LEU A 175 -22.05 -23.08 11.46
N TRP A 176 -20.82 -22.72 11.15
CA TRP A 176 -19.93 -22.05 12.08
C TRP A 176 -19.89 -20.54 11.82
N GLN A 177 -20.29 -19.78 12.83
CA GLN A 177 -20.31 -18.32 12.77
C GLN A 177 -20.13 -17.74 14.17
N LEU A 178 -19.28 -16.73 14.31
CA LEU A 178 -19.23 -15.91 15.51
C LEU A 178 -19.98 -14.60 15.24
N ASN A 179 -20.98 -14.34 16.08
CA ASN A 179 -21.79 -13.13 16.00
C ASN A 179 -21.47 -12.21 17.18
N GLY A 180 -21.19 -10.95 16.92
CA GLY A 180 -20.88 -10.00 17.97
C GLY A 180 -21.89 -9.96 19.12
N PRO A 181 -23.21 -9.88 18.85
CA PRO A 181 -24.24 -9.83 19.90
C PRO A 181 -24.29 -11.01 20.85
N ASP A 182 -23.86 -12.20 20.43
CA ASP A 182 -23.82 -13.39 21.29
C ASP A 182 -22.79 -13.24 22.45
N TYR A 183 -21.88 -12.27 22.31
CA TYR A 183 -20.79 -11.98 23.24
C TYR A 183 -20.83 -10.52 23.76
N GLY A 184 -21.92 -9.80 23.53
CA GLY A 184 -22.10 -8.41 23.98
C GLY A 184 -21.40 -7.35 23.13
N TYR A 185 -21.18 -7.64 21.84
CA TYR A 185 -20.59 -6.73 20.87
C TYR A 185 -21.58 -6.29 19.80
N SER A 186 -21.16 -5.34 18.94
CA SER A 186 -21.97 -4.76 17.86
C SER A 186 -22.46 -5.83 16.87
N SER A 187 -23.66 -5.63 16.35
CA SER A 187 -24.19 -6.38 15.20
C SER A 187 -23.75 -5.82 13.86
N ASN A 188 -23.20 -4.60 13.84
CA ASN A 188 -22.85 -3.86 12.63
C ASN A 188 -21.34 -3.81 12.37
N ASP A 189 -20.56 -3.92 13.42
CA ASP A 189 -19.12 -3.79 13.39
C ASP A 189 -18.52 -4.95 14.18
N PHE A 190 -18.18 -6.04 13.48
CA PHE A 190 -17.57 -7.24 14.07
C PHE A 190 -16.73 -7.91 12.99
N ARG A 191 -15.51 -7.37 12.74
CA ARG A 191 -14.73 -7.65 11.55
C ARG A 191 -13.24 -7.84 11.79
N ASP A 192 -12.55 -8.19 10.71
CA ASP A 192 -11.09 -8.31 10.59
C ASP A 192 -10.47 -9.33 11.58
N PRO A 193 -10.96 -10.58 11.62
CA PRO A 193 -10.40 -11.58 12.50
C PRO A 193 -8.93 -11.82 12.18
N GLN A 194 -8.09 -11.84 13.22
CA GLN A 194 -6.68 -12.19 13.14
C GLN A 194 -6.35 -13.29 14.12
N VAL A 195 -5.78 -14.40 13.62
CA VAL A 195 -5.36 -15.54 14.43
C VAL A 195 -3.84 -15.54 14.59
N PHE A 196 -3.37 -15.77 15.81
CA PHE A 196 -1.97 -15.93 16.15
C PHE A 196 -1.81 -16.90 17.33
N VAL A 197 -0.59 -17.32 17.62
CA VAL A 197 -0.28 -18.14 18.81
C VAL A 197 0.33 -17.22 19.85
N ALA A 198 -0.26 -17.20 21.06
CA ALA A 198 0.23 -16.39 22.17
C ALA A 198 1.27 -17.16 23.02
N ASP A 199 1.81 -16.51 24.08
CA ASP A 199 2.84 -17.10 24.95
C ASP A 199 2.31 -18.29 25.78
N ASP A 200 0.99 -18.44 25.91
CA ASP A 200 0.34 -19.62 26.56
C ASP A 200 0.27 -20.86 25.65
N GLY A 201 0.72 -20.74 24.40
CA GLY A 201 0.71 -21.80 23.40
C GLY A 201 -0.66 -22.08 22.78
N LEU A 202 -1.69 -21.27 23.09
CA LEU A 202 -3.01 -21.35 22.48
C LEU A 202 -3.11 -20.44 21.25
N TYR A 203 -4.06 -20.78 20.40
CA TYR A 203 -4.49 -19.88 19.33
C TYR A 203 -5.35 -18.78 19.93
N HIS A 204 -5.04 -17.54 19.62
CA HIS A 204 -5.85 -16.39 19.94
C HIS A 204 -6.41 -15.79 18.65
N MET A 205 -7.64 -15.29 18.73
CA MET A 205 -8.28 -14.52 17.67
C MET A 205 -8.69 -13.18 18.24
N VAL A 206 -8.29 -12.10 17.55
CA VAL A 206 -8.78 -10.74 17.84
C VAL A 206 -9.68 -10.26 16.74
N ILE A 207 -10.73 -9.53 17.09
CA ILE A 207 -11.77 -9.02 16.18
C ILE A 207 -12.02 -7.55 16.49
N SER A 208 -12.00 -6.71 15.48
CA SER A 208 -12.32 -5.28 15.61
C SER A 208 -13.82 -5.06 15.79
N THR A 209 -14.22 -4.37 16.87
CA THR A 209 -15.65 -4.23 17.20
C THR A 209 -15.94 -3.05 18.13
N TYR A 210 -17.21 -2.89 18.46
CA TYR A 210 -17.72 -2.01 19.52
C TYR A 210 -18.50 -2.84 20.56
N PRO A 211 -18.54 -2.42 21.84
CA PRO A 211 -19.48 -2.99 22.80
C PRO A 211 -20.93 -2.74 22.38
N ALA A 212 -21.81 -3.73 22.53
CA ALA A 212 -23.24 -3.57 22.24
C ALA A 212 -23.92 -2.51 23.11
N SER A 213 -23.37 -2.28 24.31
CA SER A 213 -23.84 -1.23 25.23
C SER A 213 -23.43 0.19 24.82
N GLY A 214 -22.72 0.33 23.70
CA GLY A 214 -22.09 1.58 23.30
C GLY A 214 -20.76 1.85 24.01
N GLY A 215 -20.11 2.93 23.64
CA GLY A 215 -18.80 3.32 24.14
C GLY A 215 -17.71 3.19 23.10
N ASP A 216 -16.47 3.23 23.57
CA ASP A 216 -15.29 3.19 22.69
C ASP A 216 -15.11 1.82 22.02
N PRO A 217 -14.53 1.77 20.81
CA PRO A 217 -14.24 0.52 20.12
C PRO A 217 -13.24 -0.31 20.88
N CYS A 218 -13.26 -1.61 20.65
CA CYS A 218 -12.38 -2.56 21.31
C CYS A 218 -12.02 -3.72 20.37
N PHE A 219 -11.00 -4.45 20.73
CA PHE A 219 -10.73 -5.77 20.20
C PHE A 219 -11.44 -6.81 21.08
N ALA A 220 -12.36 -7.58 20.50
CA ALA A 220 -12.86 -8.79 21.13
C ALA A 220 -11.79 -9.88 21.01
N GLU A 221 -11.55 -10.63 22.12
CA GLU A 221 -10.55 -11.67 22.17
C GLU A 221 -11.19 -13.03 22.41
N PHE A 222 -10.80 -13.98 21.60
CA PHE A 222 -11.15 -15.40 21.70
C PHE A 222 -9.88 -16.23 21.75
N ARG A 223 -9.95 -17.42 22.39
CA ARG A 223 -8.85 -18.40 22.37
C ARG A 223 -9.33 -19.79 22.00
N SER A 224 -8.43 -20.61 21.50
CA SER A 224 -8.71 -21.97 21.08
C SER A 224 -7.49 -22.88 21.22
N ALA A 225 -7.71 -24.14 21.56
CA ALA A 225 -6.68 -25.16 21.54
C ALA A 225 -6.55 -25.86 20.18
N ASP A 226 -7.58 -25.77 19.33
CA ASP A 226 -7.74 -26.60 18.13
C ASP A 226 -8.16 -25.84 16.87
N MET A 227 -8.39 -24.52 16.97
CA MET A 227 -8.95 -23.67 15.90
C MET A 227 -10.38 -24.04 15.48
N LYS A 228 -11.04 -24.95 16.17
CA LYS A 228 -12.42 -25.38 15.86
C LYS A 228 -13.41 -24.79 16.84
N THR A 229 -13.05 -24.82 18.10
CA THR A 229 -13.86 -24.32 19.21
C THR A 229 -13.17 -23.10 19.81
N TRP A 230 -13.90 -22.01 19.93
CA TRP A 230 -13.39 -20.73 20.41
C TRP A 230 -14.10 -20.34 21.71
N GLU A 231 -13.31 -20.03 22.71
CA GLU A 231 -13.76 -19.50 23.99
C GLU A 231 -13.59 -17.98 24.00
N HIS A 232 -14.64 -17.25 24.36
CA HIS A 232 -14.55 -15.80 24.56
C HIS A 232 -13.74 -15.49 25.81
N VAL A 233 -12.64 -14.77 25.66
CA VAL A 233 -11.74 -14.38 26.76
C VAL A 233 -12.17 -13.03 27.35
N GLY A 234 -12.56 -12.09 26.51
CA GLY A 234 -12.90 -10.75 26.91
C GLY A 234 -12.62 -9.73 25.80
N ARG A 235 -12.23 -8.55 26.21
CA ARG A 235 -11.87 -7.48 25.28
C ARG A 235 -10.76 -6.62 25.84
N PHE A 236 -10.03 -5.94 24.96
CA PHE A 236 -9.09 -4.87 25.33
C PHE A 236 -9.33 -3.62 24.50
N PRO A 237 -8.99 -2.42 25.03
CA PRO A 237 -9.37 -1.16 24.43
C PRO A 237 -8.61 -0.89 23.12
N MET A 238 -9.25 -0.18 22.22
CA MET A 238 -8.61 0.56 21.15
C MET A 238 -8.30 1.99 21.61
N ILE A 239 -7.49 2.66 20.79
CA ILE A 239 -7.11 4.05 21.07
C ILE A 239 -8.22 5.02 20.60
N TRP A 240 -8.43 6.09 21.35
CA TRP A 240 -9.08 7.32 20.90
C TRP A 240 -10.50 7.20 20.38
N SER A 241 -11.35 6.37 20.92
CA SER A 241 -12.74 6.23 20.48
C SER A 241 -12.89 5.93 18.97
N ARG A 242 -11.84 5.37 18.35
CA ARG A 242 -11.76 5.07 16.92
C ARG A 242 -11.56 3.60 16.68
N MET A 243 -12.26 3.07 15.71
CA MET A 243 -12.02 1.70 15.27
C MET A 243 -10.66 1.58 14.59
N LEU A 244 -9.87 0.63 15.03
CA LEU A 244 -8.65 0.20 14.37
C LEU A 244 -8.98 -1.04 13.54
N GLU A 245 -8.62 -0.98 12.28
CA GLU A 245 -8.93 -2.03 11.29
C GLU A 245 -7.71 -2.90 11.00
N CYS A 246 -7.95 -4.08 10.44
CA CYS A 246 -6.92 -5.00 9.98
C CYS A 246 -5.84 -5.30 11.05
N PRO A 247 -6.21 -5.67 12.29
CA PRO A 247 -5.22 -5.97 13.32
C PRO A 247 -4.31 -7.10 12.87
N ASP A 248 -3.02 -7.00 13.24
CA ASP A 248 -2.02 -8.03 13.01
C ASP A 248 -1.12 -8.11 14.24
N ILE A 249 -1.25 -9.19 15.01
CA ILE A 249 -0.51 -9.41 16.26
C ILE A 249 0.53 -10.49 16.03
N PHE A 250 1.76 -10.18 16.37
CA PHE A 250 2.88 -11.11 16.24
C PHE A 250 4.00 -10.83 17.25
N LYS A 251 4.84 -11.83 17.44
CA LYS A 251 6.11 -11.70 18.16
C LYS A 251 7.27 -11.64 17.17
N MET A 252 8.22 -10.75 17.43
CA MET A 252 9.47 -10.64 16.68
C MET A 252 10.59 -10.29 17.66
N GLY A 253 11.62 -11.14 17.75
CA GLY A 253 12.62 -11.02 18.81
C GLY A 253 11.97 -11.08 20.20
N ASP A 254 12.31 -10.15 21.05
CA ASP A 254 11.82 -10.06 22.43
C ASP A 254 10.53 -9.23 22.58
N TRP A 255 9.95 -8.78 21.45
CA TRP A 255 8.82 -7.86 21.47
C TRP A 255 7.57 -8.44 20.82
N TRP A 256 6.42 -8.13 21.41
CA TRP A 256 5.09 -8.28 20.82
C TRP A 256 4.69 -7.00 20.13
N TYR A 257 4.04 -7.16 18.97
CA TYR A 257 3.56 -6.06 18.14
C TYR A 257 2.08 -6.22 17.85
N LEU A 258 1.39 -5.10 17.79
CA LEU A 258 0.08 -4.94 17.15
C LEU A 258 0.26 -3.91 16.04
N VAL A 259 0.21 -4.36 14.81
CA VAL A 259 0.09 -3.52 13.62
C VAL A 259 -1.39 -3.35 13.31
N TYR A 260 -1.80 -2.17 12.90
CA TYR A 260 -3.20 -1.86 12.60
C TYR A 260 -3.31 -0.71 11.62
N SER A 261 -4.49 -0.59 10.97
CA SER A 261 -4.85 0.54 10.12
C SER A 261 -5.79 1.45 10.88
N ASP A 262 -5.40 2.72 11.04
CA ASP A 262 -6.24 3.72 11.70
C ASP A 262 -7.28 4.23 10.70
N SER A 263 -8.54 3.88 10.89
CA SER A 263 -9.65 4.24 9.99
C SER A 263 -10.10 5.69 10.12
N ASN A 264 -9.45 6.50 10.96
CA ASN A 264 -9.84 7.88 11.16
C ASN A 264 -9.79 8.68 9.85
N GLN A 265 -10.87 9.38 9.59
CA GLN A 265 -11.03 10.23 8.40
C GLN A 265 -10.13 11.47 8.44
N GLN A 266 -9.50 11.79 9.57
CA GLN A 266 -8.55 12.89 9.62
C GLN A 266 -7.31 12.56 8.79
N PRO A 267 -6.90 13.47 7.90
CA PRO A 267 -5.86 13.19 6.91
C PRO A 267 -4.53 12.70 7.50
N TRP A 268 -4.13 13.28 8.61
CA TRP A 268 -2.88 12.95 9.30
C TRP A 268 -2.92 11.61 10.04
N SER A 269 -4.08 11.04 10.25
CA SER A 269 -4.31 9.91 11.15
C SER A 269 -4.47 8.58 10.41
N ARG A 270 -5.06 8.59 9.20
CA ARG A 270 -5.34 7.39 8.40
C ARG A 270 -4.06 6.76 7.86
N LYS A 271 -3.41 5.95 8.67
CA LYS A 271 -2.13 5.31 8.36
C LYS A 271 -2.06 3.91 8.94
N VAL A 272 -1.15 3.12 8.43
CA VAL A 272 -0.71 1.89 9.10
C VAL A 272 0.25 2.27 10.21
N LYS A 273 -0.08 1.85 11.42
CA LYS A 273 0.65 2.15 12.64
C LYS A 273 0.96 0.87 13.41
N TYR A 274 1.81 0.96 14.39
CA TYR A 274 2.05 -0.15 15.30
C TYR A 274 2.22 0.31 16.74
N LYS A 275 1.99 -0.65 17.64
CA LYS A 275 2.33 -0.60 19.05
C LYS A 275 3.23 -1.79 19.38
N LYS A 276 4.13 -1.65 20.34
CA LYS A 276 4.97 -2.72 20.84
C LYS A 276 4.91 -2.85 22.35
N ALA A 277 5.15 -4.05 22.87
CA ALA A 277 5.29 -4.33 24.28
C ALA A 277 6.18 -5.56 24.51
N ALA A 278 6.74 -5.69 25.72
CA ALA A 278 7.58 -6.84 26.05
C ALA A 278 6.78 -8.15 26.18
N THR A 279 5.49 -8.08 26.51
CA THR A 279 4.60 -9.25 26.61
C THR A 279 3.28 -8.98 25.92
N TYR A 280 2.57 -10.05 25.52
CA TYR A 280 1.24 -9.94 24.95
C TYR A 280 0.24 -9.28 25.91
N GLU A 281 0.29 -9.59 27.19
CA GLU A 281 -0.57 -8.96 28.20
C GLU A 281 -0.33 -7.44 28.32
N MET A 282 0.93 -7.00 28.25
CA MET A 282 1.25 -5.58 28.22
C MET A 282 0.78 -4.91 26.91
N LEU A 283 0.81 -5.63 25.80
CA LEU A 283 0.32 -5.14 24.51
C LEU A 283 -1.18 -4.83 24.56
N LYS A 284 -1.97 -5.60 25.31
CA LYS A 284 -3.41 -5.39 25.54
C LYS A 284 -3.72 -4.20 26.44
N GLY A 285 -2.77 -3.73 27.20
CA GLY A 285 -2.94 -2.58 28.10
C GLY A 285 -3.37 -1.31 27.33
N SER A 286 -3.83 -0.30 28.08
CA SER A 286 -4.29 0.93 27.48
C SER A 286 -3.22 1.56 26.59
N PHE A 287 -3.62 1.96 25.44
CA PHE A 287 -2.83 2.81 24.59
C PHE A 287 -2.79 4.21 25.27
N GLY A 288 -1.78 4.50 26.05
CA GLY A 288 -1.65 5.79 26.75
C GLY A 288 -1.12 6.86 25.83
N GLY A 289 -1.96 7.81 25.43
CA GLY A 289 -1.55 9.00 24.68
C GLY A 289 -0.84 8.71 23.34
N ASP A 290 -0.36 9.74 22.68
CA ASP A 290 0.39 9.64 21.40
C ASP A 290 1.77 8.96 21.55
N ALA A 291 2.22 8.73 22.76
CA ALA A 291 3.57 8.27 23.09
C ALA A 291 3.89 6.81 22.71
N GLY A 292 2.97 6.08 22.11
CA GLY A 292 3.16 4.69 21.74
C GLY A 292 2.78 4.32 20.33
N GLU A 293 2.22 5.25 19.54
CA GLU A 293 1.82 5.02 18.16
C GLU A 293 2.88 5.51 17.18
N VAL A 294 3.42 4.62 16.39
CA VAL A 294 4.36 4.97 15.32
C VAL A 294 3.75 4.59 13.97
N ALA A 295 3.62 5.57 13.08
CA ALA A 295 3.24 5.31 11.71
C ALA A 295 4.41 4.67 10.96
N LEU A 296 4.11 3.62 10.20
CA LEU A 296 5.11 2.94 9.37
C LEU A 296 5.32 3.64 8.02
N ASP A 297 4.27 4.27 7.51
CA ASP A 297 4.28 4.99 6.23
C ASP A 297 3.24 6.12 6.26
N ASN A 298 2.99 6.77 5.13
CA ASN A 298 1.94 7.76 4.96
C ASN A 298 0.58 7.12 4.64
N ARG A 299 -0.43 7.94 4.38
CA ARG A 299 -1.81 7.50 4.09
C ARG A 299 -1.99 6.76 2.75
N SER A 300 -1.00 6.77 1.87
CA SER A 300 -1.03 6.04 0.59
C SER A 300 -0.56 4.59 0.72
N PHE A 301 -0.36 4.11 1.95
CA PHE A 301 -0.18 2.71 2.29
C PHE A 301 -1.18 2.34 3.38
N TYR A 302 -2.12 1.43 3.09
CA TYR A 302 -3.21 1.10 3.99
C TYR A 302 -3.50 -0.40 4.05
N ALA A 303 -4.25 -0.83 5.08
CA ALA A 303 -4.60 -2.22 5.39
C ALA A 303 -3.37 -3.14 5.52
N GLY A 304 -2.30 -2.62 6.15
CA GLY A 304 -1.03 -3.33 6.29
C GLY A 304 -1.12 -4.52 7.22
N LYS A 305 -0.79 -5.72 6.72
CA LYS A 305 -0.65 -6.96 7.51
C LYS A 305 0.65 -7.67 7.16
N THR A 306 1.22 -8.41 8.10
CA THR A 306 2.54 -9.01 7.98
C THR A 306 2.53 -10.52 7.87
N ALA A 307 3.58 -11.07 7.28
CA ALA A 307 3.92 -12.48 7.38
C ALA A 307 5.44 -12.67 7.48
N SER A 308 5.87 -13.78 8.10
CA SER A 308 7.29 -14.10 8.26
C SER A 308 7.59 -15.53 7.85
N ASN A 309 8.72 -15.73 7.14
CA ASN A 309 9.26 -17.05 6.82
C ASN A 309 10.21 -17.59 7.93
N GLY A 310 10.28 -16.88 9.06
CA GLY A 310 11.19 -17.19 10.17
C GLY A 310 12.51 -16.43 10.12
N THR A 311 12.91 -15.92 8.96
CA THR A 311 14.13 -15.09 8.78
C THR A 311 13.74 -13.64 8.51
N ASP A 312 12.90 -13.43 7.52
CA ASP A 312 12.42 -12.11 7.13
C ASP A 312 10.93 -11.97 7.48
N ARG A 313 10.53 -10.75 7.82
CA ARG A 313 9.14 -10.36 7.91
C ARG A 313 8.86 -9.28 6.88
N PHE A 314 7.80 -9.47 6.14
CA PHE A 314 7.30 -8.49 5.18
C PHE A 314 5.92 -8.01 5.60
N ILE A 315 5.56 -6.80 5.17
CA ILE A 315 4.23 -6.20 5.33
C ILE A 315 3.65 -5.91 3.95
N TRP A 316 2.40 -6.30 3.74
CA TRP A 316 1.64 -5.98 2.53
C TRP A 316 0.50 -5.05 2.86
N GLY A 317 0.33 -4.04 2.06
CA GLY A 317 -0.79 -3.12 2.08
C GLY A 317 -1.15 -2.72 0.65
N TRP A 318 -2.10 -1.82 0.48
CA TRP A 318 -2.44 -1.31 -0.85
C TRP A 318 -2.16 0.19 -0.97
N CYS A 319 -1.64 0.57 -2.14
CA CYS A 319 -1.51 1.96 -2.57
C CYS A 319 -2.73 2.32 -3.40
N PRO A 320 -3.55 3.32 -2.97
CA PRO A 320 -4.85 3.58 -3.57
C PRO A 320 -4.74 4.00 -5.03
N PHE A 321 -5.72 3.60 -5.83
CA PHE A 321 -6.07 4.32 -7.04
C PHE A 321 -6.88 5.56 -6.70
N ARG A 322 -6.98 6.47 -7.65
CA ARG A 322 -7.73 7.70 -7.54
C ARG A 322 -8.60 7.87 -8.77
N TYR A 323 -9.68 8.60 -8.66
CA TYR A 323 -10.75 8.59 -9.65
C TYR A 323 -10.89 9.88 -10.44
N GLY A 324 -11.33 9.74 -11.70
CA GLY A 324 -11.86 10.80 -12.55
C GLY A 324 -10.89 11.92 -12.90
N ALA A 325 -11.42 13.03 -13.36
CA ALA A 325 -10.65 14.16 -13.84
C ALA A 325 -9.72 14.79 -12.79
N ASN A 326 -10.07 14.62 -11.54
CA ASN A 326 -9.24 15.05 -10.43
C ASN A 326 -8.93 13.86 -9.55
N ILE A 327 -8.46 12.87 -10.21
CA ILE A 327 -8.15 11.57 -9.69
C ILE A 327 -7.27 11.62 -8.42
N HIS A 328 -6.56 12.70 -8.21
CA HIS A 328 -5.79 12.87 -7.01
C HIS A 328 -6.60 13.41 -5.85
N GLU A 329 -7.51 14.37 -6.12
CA GLU A 329 -8.09 15.13 -5.02
C GLU A 329 -9.58 15.38 -5.14
N LYS A 330 -10.06 15.90 -6.26
CA LYS A 330 -11.39 16.46 -6.30
C LYS A 330 -12.52 15.44 -6.30
N ASN A 331 -12.35 14.34 -7.00
CA ASN A 331 -13.41 13.33 -7.11
C ASN A 331 -13.47 12.39 -5.92
N ILE A 332 -12.44 12.38 -5.13
CA ILE A 332 -12.36 11.62 -3.89
C ILE A 332 -12.43 12.50 -2.66
N ASN A 333 -12.79 13.73 -2.88
CA ASN A 333 -13.00 14.70 -1.84
C ASN A 333 -14.49 14.72 -1.49
N HIS A 334 -14.88 14.17 -0.36
CA HIS A 334 -16.25 14.14 0.14
C HIS A 334 -16.76 15.51 0.57
N GLY A 335 -16.79 16.47 -0.38
CA GLY A 335 -17.32 17.80 -0.16
C GLY A 335 -16.46 18.73 0.67
N GLY A 336 -15.23 18.37 0.92
CA GLY A 336 -14.28 19.17 1.69
C GLY A 336 -12.94 19.37 0.97
N ALA A 337 -11.99 20.01 1.63
CA ALA A 337 -10.64 20.26 1.11
C ALA A 337 -9.74 19.01 1.10
N TRP A 338 -10.26 17.83 1.36
CA TRP A 338 -9.50 16.63 1.67
C TRP A 338 -9.61 15.58 0.58
N ALA A 339 -8.49 15.27 -0.04
CA ALA A 339 -8.39 14.16 -0.95
C ALA A 339 -8.46 12.83 -0.19
N GLU A 340 -9.59 12.14 -0.26
CA GLU A 340 -9.72 10.78 0.22
C GLU A 340 -9.20 9.82 -0.83
N PRO A 341 -8.17 8.99 -0.56
CA PRO A 341 -7.80 7.91 -1.44
C PRO A 341 -8.99 6.97 -1.63
N ALA A 342 -9.18 6.48 -2.84
CA ALA A 342 -10.14 5.42 -3.06
C ALA A 342 -9.77 4.19 -2.20
N TRP A 343 -10.76 3.41 -1.80
CA TRP A 343 -10.51 2.10 -1.22
C TRP A 343 -9.91 1.18 -2.30
N SER A 344 -8.94 0.33 -1.91
CA SER A 344 -8.20 -0.58 -2.78
C SER A 344 -7.19 0.08 -3.74
N GLY A 345 -6.32 -0.71 -4.33
CA GLY A 345 -5.30 -0.21 -5.25
C GLY A 345 -4.33 -1.26 -5.75
N ALA A 346 -3.05 -0.89 -5.85
CA ALA A 346 -1.96 -1.81 -6.12
C ALA A 346 -1.41 -2.38 -4.81
N MET A 347 -1.10 -3.67 -4.77
CA MET A 347 -0.44 -4.30 -3.63
C MET A 347 1.01 -3.84 -3.53
N VAL A 348 1.37 -3.29 -2.39
CA VAL A 348 2.73 -2.86 -2.07
C VAL A 348 3.27 -3.72 -0.94
N CYS A 349 4.52 -4.15 -1.08
CA CYS A 349 5.22 -4.95 -0.07
C CYS A 349 6.48 -4.23 0.39
N HIS A 350 6.71 -4.22 1.72
CA HIS A 350 7.93 -3.72 2.34
C HIS A 350 8.54 -4.78 3.24
N LYS A 351 9.85 -4.72 3.41
CA LYS A 351 10.54 -5.46 4.46
C LYS A 351 10.35 -4.74 5.79
N VAL A 352 9.94 -5.47 6.82
CA VAL A 352 9.90 -4.97 8.20
C VAL A 352 11.28 -5.11 8.81
N ILE A 353 11.82 -4.02 9.33
CA ILE A 353 13.13 -3.96 9.98
C ILE A 353 12.89 -3.68 11.47
N GLN A 354 13.38 -4.57 12.32
CA GLN A 354 13.37 -4.38 13.78
C GLN A 354 14.72 -3.83 14.22
N HIS A 355 14.71 -2.75 14.99
CA HIS A 355 15.87 -2.16 15.62
C HIS A 355 16.11 -2.75 17.03
N GLU A 356 17.28 -2.49 17.60
CA GLU A 356 17.66 -3.02 18.92
C GLU A 356 16.69 -2.62 20.05
N ASP A 357 16.12 -1.44 19.97
CA ASP A 357 15.10 -0.97 20.93
C ASP A 357 13.70 -1.56 20.68
N GLY A 358 13.56 -2.44 19.69
CA GLY A 358 12.30 -3.03 19.26
C GLY A 358 11.46 -2.09 18.37
N SER A 359 11.93 -0.91 17.99
CA SER A 359 11.21 -0.08 17.01
C SER A 359 11.21 -0.74 15.62
N LEU A 360 10.14 -0.51 14.86
CA LEU A 360 10.00 -1.02 13.50
C LEU A 360 10.12 0.12 12.50
N THR A 361 10.84 -0.14 11.42
CA THR A 361 10.84 0.67 10.20
C THR A 361 10.62 -0.19 8.97
N LEU A 362 10.42 0.44 7.82
CA LEU A 362 10.23 -0.26 6.56
C LEU A 362 11.41 -0.01 5.62
N GLY A 363 11.82 -1.07 4.93
CA GLY A 363 12.85 -1.03 3.91
C GLY A 363 12.41 -1.71 2.62
N ALA A 364 13.21 -1.56 1.59
CA ALA A 364 12.98 -2.24 0.32
C ALA A 364 13.06 -3.76 0.50
N VAL A 365 12.21 -4.45 -0.24
CA VAL A 365 12.27 -5.91 -0.33
C VAL A 365 13.58 -6.29 -1.05
N PRO A 366 14.42 -7.17 -0.47
CA PRO A 366 15.75 -7.46 -1.02
C PRO A 366 15.76 -7.94 -2.49
N ALA A 367 14.72 -8.66 -2.90
CA ALA A 367 14.58 -9.15 -4.27
C ALA A 367 14.36 -8.05 -5.32
N MET A 368 13.91 -6.86 -4.91
CA MET A 368 13.70 -5.73 -5.83
C MET A 368 15.00 -5.30 -6.50
N ALA A 369 16.09 -5.17 -5.75
CA ALA A 369 17.36 -4.75 -6.33
C ALA A 369 17.89 -5.75 -7.40
N ALA A 370 17.63 -7.05 -7.21
CA ALA A 370 17.98 -8.06 -8.22
C ALA A 370 17.09 -7.99 -9.47
N LYS A 371 15.85 -7.55 -9.32
CA LYS A 371 14.91 -7.39 -10.43
C LYS A 371 15.25 -6.19 -11.31
N TYR A 372 15.58 -5.05 -10.70
CA TYR A 372 15.99 -3.82 -11.39
C TYR A 372 17.49 -3.86 -11.65
N ASN A 373 17.92 -4.55 -12.68
CA ASN A 373 19.34 -4.88 -12.91
C ASN A 373 19.93 -4.34 -14.22
N VAL A 374 19.16 -3.59 -15.01
CA VAL A 374 19.61 -2.99 -16.27
C VAL A 374 19.95 -1.52 -16.03
N PRO A 375 21.24 -1.15 -16.00
CA PRO A 375 21.65 0.23 -15.75
C PRO A 375 21.19 1.16 -16.89
N GLN A 376 20.70 2.33 -16.52
CA GLN A 376 20.26 3.36 -17.45
C GLN A 376 21.23 4.55 -17.43
N PRO A 377 21.43 5.22 -18.57
CA PRO A 377 22.18 6.47 -18.58
C PRO A 377 21.49 7.54 -17.72
N VAL A 378 22.27 8.26 -16.93
CA VAL A 378 21.82 9.42 -16.16
C VAL A 378 22.47 10.66 -16.75
N ALA A 379 21.70 11.50 -17.44
CA ALA A 379 22.19 12.70 -18.09
C ALA A 379 21.52 13.95 -17.51
N VAL A 380 22.33 14.96 -17.22
CA VAL A 380 21.82 16.28 -16.81
C VAL A 380 21.26 16.99 -18.03
N MET A 381 19.99 17.32 -18.00
CA MET A 381 19.26 18.00 -19.08
C MET A 381 19.23 19.51 -18.87
N ALA A 382 19.10 19.95 -17.62
CA ALA A 382 19.11 21.34 -17.21
C ALA A 382 19.49 21.45 -15.74
N SER A 383 19.92 22.61 -15.30
CA SER A 383 20.15 22.86 -13.88
C SER A 383 20.10 24.36 -13.56
N ASN A 384 19.83 24.65 -12.31
CA ASN A 384 19.94 25.98 -11.72
C ASN A 384 20.64 25.84 -10.37
N GLY A 385 21.65 26.69 -10.11
CA GLY A 385 22.42 26.64 -8.85
C GLY A 385 23.23 25.34 -8.63
N TYR A 386 23.50 24.56 -9.68
CA TYR A 386 24.23 23.29 -9.61
C TYR A 386 25.64 23.43 -10.15
N SER A 387 26.61 23.05 -9.36
CA SER A 387 28.03 23.02 -9.73
C SER A 387 28.77 21.91 -8.98
N ASN A 388 29.50 21.07 -9.70
CA ASN A 388 30.36 20.03 -9.12
C ASN A 388 29.66 19.17 -8.06
N GLY A 389 28.44 18.72 -8.34
CA GLY A 389 27.67 17.89 -7.39
C GLY A 389 26.99 18.68 -6.27
N THR A 390 27.07 20.00 -6.25
CA THR A 390 26.48 20.84 -5.20
C THR A 390 25.33 21.68 -5.76
N LEU A 391 24.20 21.69 -5.08
CA LEU A 391 23.08 22.59 -5.30
C LEU A 391 23.10 23.67 -4.22
N THR A 392 23.10 24.94 -4.62
CA THR A 392 23.19 26.09 -3.71
C THR A 392 22.07 27.09 -3.98
N GLY A 393 21.41 27.50 -2.92
CA GLY A 393 20.32 28.46 -2.94
C GLY A 393 18.95 27.82 -3.01
N ASP A 394 17.96 28.55 -2.56
CA ASP A 394 16.55 28.12 -2.61
C ASP A 394 16.08 27.99 -4.07
N GLY A 395 15.36 26.92 -4.37
CA GLY A 395 14.90 26.60 -5.71
C GLY A 395 15.99 26.11 -6.67
N ALA A 396 17.22 25.83 -6.19
CA ALA A 396 18.25 25.21 -6.99
C ALA A 396 17.86 23.76 -7.34
N TYR A 397 18.16 23.32 -8.58
CA TYR A 397 17.83 21.97 -9.02
C TYR A 397 18.83 21.42 -10.04
N VAL A 398 18.84 20.10 -10.15
CA VAL A 398 19.44 19.38 -11.27
C VAL A 398 18.39 18.47 -11.89
N LEU A 399 18.08 18.70 -13.17
CA LEU A 399 17.09 17.96 -13.95
C LEU A 399 17.79 16.84 -14.72
N TYR A 400 17.28 15.63 -14.59
CA TYR A 400 17.77 14.46 -15.28
C TYR A 400 16.84 14.04 -16.41
N ASN A 401 17.37 13.20 -17.30
CA ASN A 401 16.64 12.63 -18.42
C ASN A 401 15.42 11.81 -17.98
N ARG A 402 14.59 11.45 -18.95
CA ARG A 402 13.31 10.77 -18.77
C ARG A 402 13.44 9.39 -18.15
N LEU A 403 12.46 9.04 -17.35
CA LEU A 403 12.30 7.73 -16.74
C LEU A 403 11.49 6.78 -17.63
N GLY A 404 11.67 5.47 -17.42
CA GLY A 404 10.80 4.43 -17.95
C GLY A 404 9.60 4.16 -17.05
N ALA A 405 8.89 3.08 -17.33
CA ALA A 405 7.76 2.63 -16.50
C ALA A 405 8.22 2.03 -15.16
N HIS A 406 9.38 1.40 -15.15
CA HIS A 406 9.92 0.67 -14.01
C HIS A 406 11.33 1.19 -13.71
N ASN A 407 11.51 1.83 -12.58
CA ASN A 407 12.79 2.44 -12.25
C ASN A 407 13.19 2.13 -10.82
N HIS A 408 14.47 1.89 -10.62
CA HIS A 408 15.15 1.94 -9.35
C HIS A 408 16.16 3.09 -9.40
N ILE A 409 15.92 4.12 -8.62
CA ILE A 409 16.70 5.35 -8.58
C ILE A 409 17.42 5.40 -7.24
N THR A 410 18.75 5.54 -7.26
CA THR A 410 19.51 5.76 -6.04
C THR A 410 20.36 7.01 -6.13
N PHE A 411 20.55 7.68 -5.03
CA PHE A 411 21.48 8.80 -4.88
C PHE A 411 21.73 9.09 -3.40
N LYS A 412 22.76 9.89 -3.14
CA LYS A 412 23.04 10.42 -1.81
C LYS A 412 22.87 11.92 -1.79
N VAL A 413 22.27 12.41 -0.72
CA VAL A 413 22.23 13.84 -0.41
C VAL A 413 22.95 14.05 0.92
N LYS A 414 23.87 15.00 0.94
CA LYS A 414 24.47 15.48 2.17
C LYS A 414 24.05 16.93 2.38
N THR A 415 23.34 17.20 3.48
CA THR A 415 22.96 18.57 3.87
C THR A 415 24.10 19.24 4.63
N ALA A 416 24.20 20.56 4.53
CA ALA A 416 25.19 21.34 5.29
C ALA A 416 24.77 21.49 6.75
N GLY A 417 23.46 21.50 7.03
CA GLY A 417 22.90 21.62 8.37
C GLY A 417 21.54 20.93 8.52
N ASN A 418 21.06 20.90 9.76
CA ASN A 418 19.79 20.26 10.09
C ASN A 418 18.57 21.02 9.55
N GLY A 419 18.73 22.30 9.20
CA GLY A 419 17.67 23.13 8.63
C GLY A 419 17.51 23.01 7.11
N ASP A 420 18.46 22.36 6.42
CA ASP A 420 18.41 22.26 4.96
C ASP A 420 17.36 21.23 4.50
N ASN A 421 16.59 21.60 3.50
CA ASN A 421 15.57 20.77 2.88
C ASN A 421 15.99 20.36 1.49
N PHE A 422 15.63 19.15 1.09
CA PHE A 422 15.77 18.73 -0.30
C PHE A 422 14.54 17.96 -0.75
N GLY A 423 14.37 17.82 -2.04
CA GLY A 423 13.29 17.03 -2.60
C GLY A 423 13.69 16.31 -3.88
N VAL A 424 12.87 15.34 -4.23
CA VAL A 424 12.93 14.62 -5.51
C VAL A 424 11.65 14.90 -6.26
N SER A 425 11.75 15.47 -7.44
CA SER A 425 10.58 15.82 -8.25
C SER A 425 10.41 14.91 -9.43
N PHE A 426 9.15 14.59 -9.71
CA PHE A 426 8.71 13.72 -10.80
C PHE A 426 7.73 14.46 -11.71
N VAL A 427 7.52 13.92 -12.92
CA VAL A 427 6.61 14.48 -13.91
C VAL A 427 7.03 15.90 -14.28
N ARG A 428 8.34 16.09 -14.42
CA ARG A 428 8.90 17.39 -14.70
C ARG A 428 9.02 17.61 -16.21
N GLY A 429 8.28 18.58 -16.73
CA GLY A 429 8.40 19.02 -18.12
C GLY A 429 9.70 19.80 -18.39
N SER A 430 9.97 20.09 -19.66
CA SER A 430 11.15 20.87 -20.07
C SER A 430 11.13 22.31 -19.56
N ASP A 431 9.94 22.85 -19.30
CA ASP A 431 9.72 24.19 -18.74
C ASP A 431 9.85 24.24 -17.22
N SER A 432 9.97 23.07 -16.57
CA SER A 432 10.16 22.88 -15.13
C SER A 432 9.13 23.57 -14.20
N GLU A 433 8.01 24.03 -14.73
CA GLU A 433 7.00 24.73 -13.94
C GLU A 433 5.98 23.82 -13.27
N LYS A 434 5.90 22.55 -13.68
CA LYS A 434 4.90 21.58 -13.20
C LYS A 434 5.56 20.30 -12.77
N TYR A 435 5.41 19.93 -11.51
CA TYR A 435 5.99 18.70 -10.96
C TYR A 435 5.39 18.32 -9.61
N TYR A 436 5.59 17.07 -9.23
CA TYR A 436 5.39 16.60 -7.87
C TYR A 436 6.73 16.48 -7.17
N SER A 437 6.86 17.00 -5.98
CA SER A 437 8.08 16.91 -5.20
C SER A 437 7.85 16.14 -3.91
N LEU A 438 8.65 15.12 -3.68
CA LEU A 438 8.77 14.46 -2.38
C LEU A 438 9.84 15.22 -1.61
N VAL A 439 9.41 15.98 -0.61
CA VAL A 439 10.28 16.88 0.16
C VAL A 439 10.67 16.21 1.47
N VAL A 440 11.97 16.17 1.75
CA VAL A 440 12.54 15.74 3.01
C VAL A 440 12.80 16.98 3.84
N ALA A 441 11.90 17.28 4.77
CA ALA A 441 11.90 18.51 5.55
C ALA A 441 12.25 18.26 7.02
N PRO A 442 12.85 19.25 7.72
CA PRO A 442 13.00 19.20 9.17
C PRO A 442 11.66 19.13 9.89
N ASP A 443 11.64 18.38 10.99
CA ASP A 443 10.50 18.27 11.87
C ASP A 443 10.99 18.05 13.30
N GLY A 444 11.06 19.12 14.09
CA GLY A 444 11.68 19.10 15.40
C GLY A 444 13.17 18.74 15.31
N ASP A 445 13.58 17.70 15.99
CA ASP A 445 14.94 17.16 16.00
C ASP A 445 15.17 16.07 14.92
N GLY A 446 14.18 15.81 14.10
CA GLY A 446 14.25 14.84 13.02
C GLY A 446 13.73 15.37 11.70
N ARG A 447 13.18 14.45 10.90
CA ARG A 447 12.72 14.68 9.54
C ARG A 447 11.38 14.03 9.27
N VAL A 448 10.68 14.57 8.28
CA VAL A 448 9.52 13.95 7.64
C VAL A 448 9.63 14.04 6.14
N ILE A 449 8.93 13.17 5.44
CA ILE A 449 8.72 13.27 4.01
C ILE A 449 7.28 13.72 3.78
N HIS A 450 7.07 14.68 2.90
CA HIS A 450 5.75 15.06 2.44
C HIS A 450 5.77 15.34 0.93
N MET A 451 4.62 15.38 0.29
CA MET A 451 4.50 15.67 -1.13
C MET A 451 4.00 17.09 -1.35
N GLU A 452 4.62 17.79 -2.26
CA GLU A 452 4.21 19.09 -2.76
C GLU A 452 3.92 19.02 -4.25
N GLN A 453 3.10 19.94 -4.73
CA GLN A 453 2.78 20.12 -6.12
C GLN A 453 3.08 21.55 -6.56
N GLU A 454 3.77 21.68 -7.68
CA GLU A 454 4.00 22.97 -8.32
C GLU A 454 3.36 23.01 -9.70
N GLY A 455 2.65 24.10 -9.98
CA GLY A 455 2.17 24.46 -11.31
C GLY A 455 1.23 23.46 -11.99
N VAL A 456 0.84 22.38 -11.34
CA VAL A 456 -0.03 21.34 -11.91
C VAL A 456 -1.48 21.76 -11.75
N SER A 457 -1.99 22.53 -12.72
CA SER A 457 -3.39 22.94 -12.74
C SER A 457 -4.31 21.77 -13.06
N GLY A 458 -5.42 21.65 -12.33
CA GLY A 458 -6.42 20.59 -12.54
C GLY A 458 -6.20 19.34 -11.68
N ILE A 459 -5.05 19.15 -11.13
CA ILE A 459 -4.79 18.25 -10.02
C ILE A 459 -4.96 19.13 -8.77
N GLY A 460 -5.93 18.85 -7.91
CA GLY A 460 -6.26 19.74 -6.80
C GLY A 460 -5.01 20.24 -6.08
N GLU A 461 -4.95 21.54 -5.83
CA GLU A 461 -3.87 22.13 -5.08
C GLU A 461 -3.78 21.43 -3.72
N ILE A 462 -2.64 20.81 -3.44
CA ILE A 462 -2.28 20.46 -2.07
C ILE A 462 -1.89 21.79 -1.42
N LYS A 463 -2.88 22.49 -0.87
CA LYS A 463 -2.65 23.73 -0.11
C LYS A 463 -1.93 23.40 1.20
N ASP A 464 -1.75 24.41 2.06
CA ASP A 464 -1.04 24.28 3.34
C ASP A 464 -1.44 23.04 4.17
N ASP A 465 -2.68 22.61 4.07
CA ASP A 465 -3.15 21.35 4.65
C ASP A 465 -2.61 20.11 3.93
N GLY A 466 -2.11 20.23 2.74
CA GLY A 466 -1.56 19.13 1.95
C GLY A 466 -0.32 18.50 2.56
N GLN A 467 0.50 19.26 3.27
CA GLN A 467 1.62 18.70 4.00
C GLN A 467 1.14 17.74 5.10
N ALA A 468 0.08 18.10 5.82
CA ALA A 468 -0.53 17.20 6.80
C ALA A 468 -1.14 15.95 6.12
N LEU A 469 -1.81 16.12 4.96
CA LEU A 469 -2.39 15.03 4.19
C LEU A 469 -1.36 14.02 3.69
N THR A 470 -0.22 14.51 3.25
CA THR A 470 0.81 13.71 2.61
C THR A 470 1.97 13.36 3.54
N ARG A 471 1.97 13.89 4.77
CA ARG A 471 3.03 13.68 5.74
C ARG A 471 3.26 12.21 6.03
N GLY A 472 4.49 11.76 5.83
CA GLY A 472 4.98 10.43 6.17
C GLY A 472 5.25 10.24 7.67
N SER A 473 5.96 9.18 8.00
CA SER A 473 6.47 8.95 9.35
C SER A 473 7.65 9.86 9.65
N TRP A 474 7.77 10.22 10.93
CA TRP A 474 8.95 10.91 11.43
C TRP A 474 10.15 9.96 11.51
N PHE A 475 11.35 10.45 11.24
CA PHE A 475 12.59 9.73 11.45
C PHE A 475 13.70 10.66 11.96
N ALA A 476 14.65 10.11 12.70
CA ALA A 476 15.74 10.89 13.28
C ALA A 476 16.65 11.49 12.19
N GLN A 477 17.15 12.69 12.43
CA GLN A 477 18.18 13.28 11.60
C GLN A 477 19.42 12.37 11.59
N PRO A 478 19.96 12.00 10.40
CA PRO A 478 21.23 11.26 10.32
C PRO A 478 22.37 12.05 10.96
N ALA A 479 23.16 11.40 11.81
CA ALA A 479 24.24 12.05 12.56
C ALA A 479 25.33 12.66 11.66
N ASP A 480 25.54 12.12 10.48
CA ASP A 480 26.49 12.58 9.46
C ASP A 480 25.85 13.50 8.40
N ASN A 481 24.56 13.81 8.55
CA ASN A 481 23.74 14.55 7.60
C ASN A 481 23.70 13.92 6.20
N VAL A 482 23.90 12.59 6.08
CA VAL A 482 23.87 11.87 4.81
C VAL A 482 22.57 11.08 4.70
N PHE A 483 21.86 11.33 3.61
CA PHE A 483 20.63 10.66 3.23
C PHE A 483 20.89 9.76 2.03
N ASN A 484 20.90 8.45 2.23
CA ASN A 484 20.91 7.48 1.15
C ASN A 484 19.45 7.28 0.70
N VAL A 485 19.16 7.74 -0.48
CA VAL A 485 17.81 7.70 -1.05
C VAL A 485 17.72 6.56 -2.04
N ASP A 486 16.67 5.76 -1.90
CA ASP A 486 16.39 4.55 -2.67
C ASP A 486 14.93 4.59 -3.10
N ILE A 487 14.65 4.71 -4.40
CA ILE A 487 13.32 4.91 -4.95
C ILE A 487 13.00 3.84 -5.97
N TYR A 488 11.89 3.14 -5.78
CA TYR A 488 11.34 2.22 -6.75
C TYR A 488 10.06 2.78 -7.34
N THR A 489 9.95 2.72 -8.67
CA THR A 489 8.70 3.02 -9.37
C THR A 489 8.25 1.82 -10.18
N ASP A 490 6.96 1.53 -10.14
CA ASP A 490 6.29 0.56 -11.00
C ASP A 490 5.05 1.25 -11.57
N ASN A 491 5.20 1.78 -12.78
CA ASN A 491 4.28 2.72 -13.41
C ASN A 491 4.02 3.94 -12.49
N SER A 492 2.79 4.12 -12.01
CA SER A 492 2.42 5.24 -11.12
C SER A 492 2.67 4.96 -9.63
N VAL A 493 2.97 3.74 -9.24
CA VAL A 493 3.32 3.46 -7.83
C VAL A 493 4.78 3.80 -7.61
N LEU A 494 5.02 4.63 -6.61
CA LEU A 494 6.35 5.06 -6.18
C LEU A 494 6.53 4.74 -4.70
N VAL A 495 7.68 4.17 -4.35
CA VAL A 495 8.10 4.01 -2.96
C VAL A 495 9.51 4.56 -2.80
N MET A 496 9.67 5.48 -1.86
CA MET A 496 10.97 6.04 -1.48
C MET A 496 11.36 5.55 -0.10
N TYR A 497 12.59 5.09 0.03
CA TYR A 497 13.21 4.74 1.29
C TYR A 497 14.39 5.66 1.55
N ILE A 498 14.63 6.01 2.81
CA ILE A 498 15.78 6.80 3.26
C ILE A 498 16.46 6.04 4.39
N ASN A 499 17.73 5.70 4.22
CA ASN A 499 18.60 5.06 5.23
C ASN A 499 17.99 3.79 5.87
N ASN A 500 16.98 3.16 5.26
CA ASN A 500 16.17 2.08 5.85
C ASN A 500 15.47 2.45 7.17
N VAL A 501 15.28 3.74 7.44
CA VAL A 501 14.56 4.25 8.63
C VAL A 501 13.30 5.02 8.27
N ALA A 502 13.14 5.43 7.03
CA ALA A 502 11.92 6.06 6.53
C ALA A 502 11.44 5.39 5.24
N CYS A 503 10.13 5.28 5.11
CA CYS A 503 9.43 4.79 3.94
C CYS A 503 8.35 5.78 3.54
N TYR A 504 8.16 5.96 2.24
CA TYR A 504 7.13 6.83 1.69
C TYR A 504 6.54 6.25 0.42
N THR A 505 5.36 5.67 0.53
CA THR A 505 4.58 5.14 -0.59
C THR A 505 3.69 6.22 -1.17
N GLN A 506 3.63 6.34 -2.49
CA GLN A 506 2.76 7.31 -3.15
C GLN A 506 2.34 6.82 -4.54
N ARG A 507 1.23 7.37 -5.03
CA ARG A 507 0.80 7.22 -6.41
C ARG A 507 0.98 8.53 -7.14
N ILE A 508 1.85 8.52 -8.15
CA ILE A 508 2.14 9.66 -9.02
C ILE A 508 1.99 9.19 -10.47
N TYR A 509 0.95 9.67 -11.14
CA TYR A 509 0.74 9.33 -12.56
C TYR A 509 1.69 10.11 -13.47
N GLY A 510 2.08 9.52 -14.59
CA GLY A 510 2.92 10.16 -15.58
C GLY A 510 4.42 10.17 -15.28
N ILE A 511 4.92 9.36 -14.34
CA ILE A 511 6.36 9.23 -14.07
C ILE A 511 7.11 8.82 -15.34
N GLN A 512 6.60 7.82 -16.03
CA GLN A 512 7.17 7.34 -17.27
C GLN A 512 7.14 8.42 -18.36
N LYS A 513 8.18 8.48 -19.19
CA LYS A 513 8.37 9.44 -20.28
C LYS A 513 8.64 10.88 -19.84
N ASN A 514 8.64 11.19 -18.55
CA ASN A 514 8.95 12.50 -18.02
C ASN A 514 10.31 12.55 -17.31
N CYS A 515 10.86 13.75 -17.25
CA CYS A 515 12.10 14.02 -16.54
C CYS A 515 11.86 14.01 -15.01
N TRP A 516 12.93 13.91 -14.27
CA TRP A 516 12.93 13.99 -12.82
C TRP A 516 14.09 14.87 -12.34
N SER A 517 14.01 15.36 -11.12
CA SER A 517 15.05 16.25 -10.60
C SER A 517 15.29 16.07 -9.11
N ILE A 518 16.48 16.47 -8.68
CA ILE A 518 16.80 16.69 -7.27
C ILE A 518 16.81 18.20 -7.05
N ASN A 519 16.14 18.64 -5.99
CA ASN A 519 15.92 20.05 -5.69
C ASN A 519 16.47 20.40 -4.31
N ASN A 520 16.92 21.62 -4.15
CA ASN A 520 17.29 22.23 -2.87
C ASN A 520 16.28 23.32 -2.51
N TYR A 521 15.80 23.32 -1.30
CA TYR A 521 14.82 24.28 -0.78
C TYR A 521 15.42 25.14 0.35
N GLY A 522 16.66 25.55 0.16
CA GLY A 522 17.39 26.43 1.08
C GLY A 522 18.81 25.91 1.34
N GLY A 523 19.71 26.80 1.74
CA GLY A 523 21.09 26.43 2.06
C GLY A 523 21.88 25.82 0.92
N SER A 524 22.59 24.74 1.20
CA SER A 524 23.41 24.02 0.21
C SER A 524 23.39 22.52 0.51
N ILE A 525 23.20 21.73 -0.53
CA ILE A 525 23.25 20.27 -0.48
C ILE A 525 24.24 19.71 -1.49
N ALA A 526 24.97 18.66 -1.10
CA ALA A 526 25.80 17.89 -2.01
C ALA A 526 25.02 16.65 -2.49
N VAL A 527 25.04 16.39 -3.79
CA VAL A 527 24.38 15.25 -4.45
C VAL A 527 25.46 14.37 -5.07
N SER A 528 25.44 13.07 -4.79
CA SER A 528 26.40 12.12 -5.35
C SER A 528 25.72 10.77 -5.63
N ASP A 529 26.45 9.89 -6.34
CA ASP A 529 26.13 8.48 -6.57
C ASP A 529 24.74 8.29 -7.24
N VAL A 530 24.37 9.19 -8.15
CA VAL A 530 23.07 9.13 -8.84
C VAL A 530 23.08 8.00 -9.85
N THR A 531 22.20 7.02 -9.66
CA THR A 531 22.02 5.90 -10.58
C THR A 531 20.55 5.64 -10.88
N VAL A 532 20.28 5.09 -12.04
CA VAL A 532 18.95 4.61 -12.44
C VAL A 532 19.10 3.23 -13.06
N TRP A 533 18.26 2.32 -12.61
CA TRP A 533 18.18 0.94 -13.10
C TRP A 533 16.76 0.64 -13.53
N GLN A 534 16.61 -0.29 -14.49
CA GLN A 534 15.31 -0.78 -14.98
C GLN A 534 15.33 -2.31 -15.09
N TYR A 535 14.23 -2.93 -15.51
CA TYR A 535 14.15 -4.34 -15.88
C TYR A 535 13.36 -4.55 -17.16
#